data_d5c49f4911b10594aa16f304bd9f56fc
#
_entry.id   d5c49f4911b10594aa16f304bd9f56fc
#
_cell.length_a   1.000
_cell.length_b   1.000
_cell.length_c   1.000
_cell.angle_alpha   90.00
_cell.angle_beta   90.00
_cell.angle_gamma   90.00
#
_symmetry.space_group_name_H-M   'P 1'
#
loop_
_entity.id
_entity.type
_entity.pdbx_description
1 polymer ?
#
loop_
_entity_poly.entity_id
_entity_poly.type
_entity_poly.pdbx_seq_one_letter_code
_entity_poly.pdbx_strand_id
1 'polypeptide(L)'
;YDAALILYDGAYVAERWADLKEFVIENEDKVFPVTKKILQSGGTEEKTAARLFEDLHMLQYYRHKAKEILKNAVMVMPTAGGTFTREQVREDPVKTNSLMGLYTNHCNLLDLMAVAVPENTQDKNLPFGITIFGLADSTNLVLQTAESFLKTESIDFAVCGLHKKGYALESQLTELGAEYIESTATAKEYKLYKLNTNPIKPGLVRAENGENINIDIF
;
A
#
# COMPACT_ATOMS: atom_id res chain seq x y z
N TYR A 1 -15.92 -7.91 1.75
CA TYR A 1 -16.18 -8.86 0.66
C TYR A 1 -17.66 -8.85 0.27
N ASP A 2 -18.58 -9.11 1.20
CA ASP A 2 -20.02 -9.21 0.92
C ASP A 2 -20.60 -7.95 0.27
N ALA A 3 -20.16 -6.76 0.68
CA ALA A 3 -20.55 -5.51 0.03
C ALA A 3 -20.09 -5.46 -1.44
N ALA A 4 -18.90 -6.00 -1.74
CA ALA A 4 -18.38 -6.03 -3.11
C ALA A 4 -19.18 -6.99 -4.03
N LEU A 5 -19.76 -8.06 -3.49
CA LEU A 5 -20.62 -8.96 -4.25
C LEU A 5 -21.89 -8.29 -4.80
N ILE A 6 -22.43 -7.29 -4.11
CA ILE A 6 -23.58 -6.52 -4.58
C ILE A 6 -23.31 -5.88 -5.96
N LEU A 7 -22.06 -5.47 -6.21
CA LEU A 7 -21.66 -4.84 -7.48
C LEU A 7 -21.71 -5.83 -8.65
N TYR A 8 -21.24 -7.06 -8.43
CA TYR A 8 -21.05 -8.04 -9.51
C TYR A 8 -22.21 -9.02 -9.63
N ASP A 9 -22.70 -9.56 -8.51
CA ASP A 9 -23.76 -10.56 -8.49
C ASP A 9 -25.15 -9.95 -8.27
N GLY A 10 -25.21 -8.74 -7.72
CA GLY A 10 -26.44 -8.00 -7.45
C GLY A 10 -27.05 -7.34 -8.67
N ALA A 11 -28.07 -6.52 -8.42
CA ALA A 11 -28.82 -5.81 -9.46
C ALA A 11 -28.15 -4.52 -9.97
N TYR A 12 -26.98 -4.14 -9.43
CA TYR A 12 -26.29 -2.91 -9.85
C TYR A 12 -25.84 -2.91 -11.33
N VAL A 13 -25.58 -4.06 -11.91
CA VAL A 13 -25.26 -4.16 -13.34
C VAL A 13 -26.47 -3.80 -14.21
N ALA A 14 -27.71 -3.91 -13.69
CA ALA A 14 -28.91 -3.53 -14.39
C ALA A 14 -28.99 -2.01 -14.66
N GLU A 15 -28.49 -1.18 -13.76
CA GLU A 15 -28.40 0.26 -13.97
C GLU A 15 -27.52 0.59 -15.19
N ARG A 16 -26.34 -0.02 -15.29
CA ARG A 16 -25.45 0.16 -16.43
C ARG A 16 -26.06 -0.35 -17.73
N TRP A 17 -26.78 -1.45 -17.68
CA TRP A 17 -27.50 -1.97 -18.84
C TRP A 17 -28.64 -1.04 -19.25
N ALA A 18 -29.40 -0.50 -18.30
CA ALA A 18 -30.50 0.45 -18.60
C ALA A 18 -29.97 1.69 -19.32
N ASP A 19 -28.79 2.18 -18.98
CA ASP A 19 -28.18 3.37 -19.58
C ASP A 19 -27.48 3.07 -20.92
N LEU A 20 -26.76 1.95 -21.03
CA LEU A 20 -25.86 1.67 -22.15
C LEU A 20 -26.42 0.70 -23.19
N LYS A 21 -27.61 0.10 -22.99
CA LYS A 21 -28.12 -0.99 -23.84
C LYS A 21 -28.26 -0.58 -25.30
N GLU A 22 -28.77 0.62 -25.60
CA GLU A 22 -28.98 1.08 -26.95
C GLU A 22 -27.65 1.19 -27.70
N PHE A 23 -26.67 1.84 -27.09
CA PHE A 23 -25.33 1.94 -27.66
C PHE A 23 -24.70 0.57 -27.90
N VAL A 24 -24.80 -0.35 -26.92
CA VAL A 24 -24.22 -1.71 -27.02
C VAL A 24 -24.90 -2.50 -28.16
N ILE A 25 -26.21 -2.40 -28.32
CA ILE A 25 -26.97 -3.08 -29.38
C ILE A 25 -26.61 -2.53 -30.78
N GLU A 26 -26.51 -1.20 -30.91
CA GLU A 26 -26.17 -0.56 -32.17
C GLU A 26 -24.70 -0.73 -32.59
N ASN A 27 -23.80 -1.05 -31.66
CA ASN A 27 -22.37 -1.17 -31.89
C ASN A 27 -21.80 -2.50 -31.41
N GLU A 28 -22.55 -3.59 -31.55
CA GLU A 28 -22.18 -4.91 -31.00
C GLU A 28 -20.79 -5.41 -31.42
N ASP A 29 -20.40 -5.12 -32.67
CA ASP A 29 -19.11 -5.50 -33.25
C ASP A 29 -17.91 -4.67 -32.71
N LYS A 30 -18.19 -3.49 -32.13
CA LYS A 30 -17.20 -2.56 -31.61
C LYS A 30 -16.98 -2.68 -30.09
N VAL A 31 -17.94 -3.27 -29.37
CA VAL A 31 -17.87 -3.44 -27.92
C VAL A 31 -17.02 -4.67 -27.57
N PHE A 32 -16.06 -4.50 -26.67
CA PHE A 32 -15.22 -5.60 -26.22
C PHE A 32 -16.07 -6.78 -25.70
N PRO A 33 -15.88 -8.01 -26.17
CA PRO A 33 -16.81 -9.12 -25.93
C PRO A 33 -17.10 -9.42 -24.46
N VAL A 34 -16.07 -9.34 -23.59
CA VAL A 34 -16.23 -9.56 -22.15
C VAL A 34 -17.10 -8.47 -21.52
N THR A 35 -16.84 -7.20 -21.84
CA THR A 35 -17.64 -6.06 -21.36
C THR A 35 -19.08 -6.17 -21.82
N LYS A 36 -19.30 -6.50 -23.12
CA LYS A 36 -20.63 -6.73 -23.67
C LYS A 36 -21.41 -7.79 -22.88
N LYS A 37 -20.80 -8.93 -22.63
CA LYS A 37 -21.40 -10.02 -21.86
C LYS A 37 -21.79 -9.60 -20.43
N ILE A 38 -20.91 -8.85 -19.75
CA ILE A 38 -21.19 -8.32 -18.41
C ILE A 38 -22.36 -7.35 -18.44
N LEU A 39 -22.38 -6.39 -19.38
CA LEU A 39 -23.46 -5.42 -19.48
C LEU A 39 -24.80 -6.10 -19.79
N GLN A 40 -24.83 -7.04 -20.74
CA GLN A 40 -26.03 -7.80 -21.10
C GLN A 40 -26.60 -8.60 -19.93
N SER A 41 -25.78 -9.06 -18.98
CA SER A 41 -26.26 -9.74 -17.77
C SER A 41 -27.15 -8.85 -16.88
N GLY A 42 -27.06 -7.54 -17.03
CA GLY A 42 -27.94 -6.59 -16.35
C GLY A 42 -29.38 -6.57 -16.86
N GLY A 43 -29.64 -7.13 -18.07
CA GLY A 43 -30.96 -7.23 -18.66
C GLY A 43 -31.68 -8.56 -18.44
N THR A 44 -31.16 -9.43 -17.56
CA THR A 44 -31.79 -10.72 -17.27
C THR A 44 -33.00 -10.58 -16.34
N GLU A 45 -33.94 -11.53 -16.44
CA GLU A 45 -35.16 -11.56 -15.61
C GLU A 45 -34.89 -11.63 -14.09
N GLU A 46 -33.73 -12.09 -13.69
CA GLU A 46 -33.29 -12.17 -12.28
C GLU A 46 -33.01 -10.79 -11.67
N LYS A 47 -32.75 -9.79 -12.48
CA LYS A 47 -32.43 -8.43 -12.05
C LYS A 47 -33.71 -7.58 -11.84
N THR A 48 -34.58 -8.04 -10.94
CA THR A 48 -35.85 -7.40 -10.64
C THR A 48 -35.70 -6.13 -9.79
N ALA A 49 -36.72 -5.29 -9.81
CA ALA A 49 -36.79 -4.12 -8.91
C ALA A 49 -36.77 -4.55 -7.41
N ALA A 50 -37.45 -5.66 -7.07
CA ALA A 50 -37.40 -6.19 -5.70
C ALA A 50 -35.97 -6.52 -5.29
N ARG A 51 -35.22 -7.24 -6.13
CA ARG A 51 -33.81 -7.55 -5.89
C ARG A 51 -32.94 -6.30 -5.74
N LEU A 52 -33.19 -5.28 -6.55
CA LEU A 52 -32.48 -4.00 -6.45
C LEU A 52 -32.69 -3.36 -5.06
N PHE A 53 -33.94 -3.32 -4.56
CA PHE A 53 -34.21 -2.76 -3.22
C PHE A 53 -33.58 -3.59 -2.10
N GLU A 54 -33.57 -4.91 -2.20
CA GLU A 54 -32.86 -5.78 -1.25
C GLU A 54 -31.36 -5.47 -1.23
N ASP A 55 -30.73 -5.35 -2.39
CA ASP A 55 -29.32 -5.01 -2.52
C ASP A 55 -29.01 -3.60 -1.95
N LEU A 56 -29.90 -2.62 -2.18
CA LEU A 56 -29.78 -1.28 -1.60
C LEU A 56 -29.89 -1.29 -0.06
N HIS A 57 -30.82 -2.07 0.51
CA HIS A 57 -30.95 -2.21 1.95
C HIS A 57 -29.69 -2.89 2.56
N MET A 58 -29.20 -3.94 1.93
CA MET A 58 -27.96 -4.59 2.37
C MET A 58 -26.76 -3.64 2.29
N LEU A 59 -26.68 -2.83 1.24
CA LEU A 59 -25.61 -1.84 1.12
C LEU A 59 -25.66 -0.80 2.25
N GLN A 60 -26.85 -0.31 2.62
CA GLN A 60 -27.00 0.59 3.75
C GLN A 60 -26.59 -0.07 5.07
N TYR A 61 -26.93 -1.34 5.26
CA TYR A 61 -26.48 -2.12 6.42
C TYR A 61 -24.95 -2.18 6.49
N TYR A 62 -24.27 -2.51 5.39
CA TYR A 62 -22.81 -2.57 5.36
C TYR A 62 -22.15 -1.19 5.55
N ARG A 63 -22.73 -0.13 4.98
CA ARG A 63 -22.28 1.26 5.22
C ARG A 63 -22.38 1.64 6.70
N HIS A 64 -23.47 1.29 7.35
CA HIS A 64 -23.62 1.53 8.77
C HIS A 64 -22.57 0.78 9.60
N LYS A 65 -22.35 -0.50 9.30
CA LYS A 65 -21.30 -1.31 9.92
C LYS A 65 -19.91 -0.72 9.72
N ALA A 66 -19.59 -0.28 8.51
CA ALA A 66 -18.31 0.36 8.21
C ALA A 66 -18.13 1.66 9.04
N LYS A 67 -19.18 2.48 9.17
CA LYS A 67 -19.15 3.70 10.00
C LYS A 67 -18.90 3.39 11.48
N GLU A 68 -19.52 2.35 12.02
CA GLU A 68 -19.27 1.93 13.41
C GLU A 68 -17.83 1.50 13.65
N ILE A 69 -17.28 0.67 12.73
CA ILE A 69 -15.93 0.11 12.85
C ILE A 69 -14.85 1.17 12.61
N LEU A 70 -15.04 2.04 11.62
CA LEU A 70 -14.04 3.01 11.18
C LEU A 70 -14.18 4.40 11.80
N LYS A 71 -15.05 4.59 12.80
CA LYS A 71 -15.33 5.90 13.43
C LYS A 71 -14.07 6.66 13.88
N ASN A 72 -13.06 5.97 14.40
CA ASN A 72 -11.77 6.54 14.82
C ASN A 72 -10.63 5.61 14.41
N ALA A 73 -10.76 4.94 13.29
CA ALA A 73 -9.82 3.94 12.83
C ALA A 73 -9.66 4.00 11.31
N VAL A 74 -8.58 3.44 10.85
CA VAL A 74 -8.35 3.13 9.43
C VAL A 74 -8.25 1.63 9.24
N MET A 75 -8.59 1.16 8.06
CA MET A 75 -8.39 -0.21 7.63
C MET A 75 -7.23 -0.24 6.65
N VAL A 76 -6.27 -1.12 6.87
CA VAL A 76 -5.10 -1.29 6.00
C VAL A 76 -5.17 -2.67 5.37
N MET A 77 -5.06 -2.73 4.05
CA MET A 77 -5.10 -3.98 3.28
C MET A 77 -4.06 -3.94 2.16
N PRO A 78 -3.62 -5.09 1.64
CA PRO A 78 -2.89 -5.11 0.37
C PRO A 78 -3.70 -4.41 -0.72
N THR A 79 -3.05 -3.65 -1.61
CA THR A 79 -3.75 -3.03 -2.75
C THR A 79 -4.28 -4.09 -3.71
N ALA A 80 -3.49 -5.14 -3.94
CA ALA A 80 -3.88 -6.31 -4.72
C ALA A 80 -3.26 -7.57 -4.11
N GLY A 81 -3.89 -8.72 -4.33
CA GLY A 81 -3.42 -10.02 -3.81
C GLY A 81 -2.24 -10.61 -4.58
N GLY A 82 -1.84 -10.00 -5.67
CA GLY A 82 -0.76 -10.44 -6.55
C GLY A 82 -0.92 -9.86 -7.94
N THR A 83 -0.09 -10.35 -8.88
CA THR A 83 -0.13 -9.98 -10.29
C THR A 83 -0.45 -11.18 -11.16
N PHE A 84 -0.98 -10.94 -12.35
CA PHE A 84 -1.29 -12.00 -13.33
C PHE A 84 -0.52 -11.76 -14.62
N THR A 85 -0.11 -12.85 -15.29
CA THR A 85 0.44 -12.75 -16.63
C THR A 85 -0.65 -12.39 -17.63
N ARG A 86 -0.26 -11.89 -18.80
CA ARG A 86 -1.21 -11.58 -19.89
C ARG A 86 -1.98 -12.82 -20.34
N GLU A 87 -1.35 -13.97 -20.31
CA GLU A 87 -1.93 -15.27 -20.66
C GLU A 87 -3.04 -15.64 -19.68
N GLN A 88 -2.78 -15.56 -18.37
CA GLN A 88 -3.77 -15.79 -17.32
C GLN A 88 -4.99 -14.87 -17.43
N VAL A 89 -4.74 -13.57 -17.73
CA VAL A 89 -5.84 -12.60 -17.93
C VAL A 89 -6.66 -12.93 -19.17
N ARG A 90 -6.03 -13.40 -20.26
CA ARG A 90 -6.76 -13.79 -21.49
C ARG A 90 -7.57 -15.08 -21.29
N GLU A 91 -7.07 -16.02 -20.51
CA GLU A 91 -7.73 -17.29 -20.21
C GLU A 91 -9.01 -17.08 -19.39
N ASP A 92 -8.95 -16.27 -18.33
CA ASP A 92 -10.13 -15.94 -17.50
C ASP A 92 -10.10 -14.48 -17.04
N PRO A 93 -10.55 -13.55 -17.90
CA PRO A 93 -10.49 -12.12 -17.63
C PRO A 93 -11.41 -11.68 -16.50
N VAL A 94 -12.53 -12.36 -16.28
CA VAL A 94 -13.48 -12.01 -15.22
C VAL A 94 -12.93 -12.39 -13.86
N LYS A 95 -12.46 -13.62 -13.73
CA LYS A 95 -11.88 -14.13 -12.49
C LYS A 95 -10.63 -13.35 -12.07
N THR A 96 -9.70 -13.11 -12.99
CA THR A 96 -8.47 -12.37 -12.71
C THR A 96 -8.76 -10.93 -12.29
N ASN A 97 -9.72 -10.25 -12.97
CA ASN A 97 -10.16 -8.91 -12.57
C ASN A 97 -10.80 -8.90 -11.17
N SER A 98 -11.65 -9.88 -10.85
CA SER A 98 -12.29 -9.99 -9.53
C SER A 98 -11.26 -10.21 -8.42
N LEU A 99 -10.23 -11.03 -8.67
CA LEU A 99 -9.14 -11.25 -7.73
C LEU A 99 -8.25 -10.01 -7.54
N MET A 100 -7.99 -9.25 -8.60
CA MET A 100 -7.25 -7.97 -8.49
C MET A 100 -7.99 -6.95 -7.63
N GLY A 101 -9.32 -6.87 -7.75
CA GLY A 101 -10.15 -5.95 -6.98
C GLY A 101 -10.56 -6.45 -5.58
N LEU A 102 -10.16 -7.66 -5.17
CA LEU A 102 -10.65 -8.32 -3.96
C LEU A 102 -10.58 -7.44 -2.70
N TYR A 103 -9.51 -6.70 -2.55
CA TYR A 103 -9.26 -5.84 -1.39
C TYR A 103 -9.74 -4.39 -1.55
N THR A 104 -10.20 -3.98 -2.74
CA THR A 104 -10.52 -2.58 -3.04
C THR A 104 -11.95 -2.36 -3.53
N ASN A 105 -12.62 -3.37 -4.07
CA ASN A 105 -13.96 -3.26 -4.67
C ASN A 105 -15.04 -2.74 -3.71
N HIS A 106 -14.88 -2.92 -2.39
CA HIS A 106 -15.82 -2.45 -1.39
C HIS A 106 -15.77 -0.92 -1.16
N CYS A 107 -14.67 -0.27 -1.52
CA CYS A 107 -14.40 1.14 -1.18
C CYS A 107 -15.51 2.08 -1.64
N ASN A 108 -15.83 2.08 -2.93
CA ASN A 108 -16.85 2.97 -3.50
C ASN A 108 -18.26 2.63 -3.00
N LEU A 109 -18.55 1.34 -2.80
CA LEU A 109 -19.86 0.89 -2.34
C LEU A 109 -20.12 1.31 -0.89
N LEU A 110 -19.10 1.30 -0.06
CA LEU A 110 -19.18 1.68 1.36
C LEU A 110 -18.98 3.17 1.60
N ASP A 111 -18.80 3.97 0.52
CA ASP A 111 -18.55 5.42 0.62
C ASP A 111 -17.30 5.74 1.48
N LEU A 112 -16.21 4.99 1.23
CA LEU A 112 -14.94 5.18 1.90
C LEU A 112 -14.01 6.04 1.03
N MET A 113 -13.12 6.75 1.68
CA MET A 113 -11.93 7.28 1.04
C MET A 113 -10.78 6.27 1.16
N ALA A 114 -9.82 6.33 0.23
CA ALA A 114 -8.67 5.46 0.26
C ALA A 114 -7.42 6.15 -0.31
N VAL A 115 -6.26 5.75 0.21
CA VAL A 115 -4.94 6.12 -0.31
C VAL A 115 -4.12 4.86 -0.51
N ALA A 116 -3.61 4.66 -1.72
CA ALA A 116 -2.65 3.60 -2.00
C ALA A 116 -1.23 4.10 -1.74
N VAL A 117 -0.48 3.33 -0.96
CA VAL A 117 0.90 3.62 -0.59
C VAL A 117 1.78 2.52 -1.17
N PRO A 118 2.70 2.85 -2.09
CA PRO A 118 3.65 1.86 -2.60
C PRO A 118 4.63 1.47 -1.49
N GLU A 119 5.00 0.21 -1.46
CA GLU A 119 6.11 -0.24 -0.63
C GLU A 119 7.43 0.03 -1.36
N ASN A 120 8.43 0.48 -0.61
CA ASN A 120 9.78 0.65 -1.11
C ASN A 120 10.55 -0.69 -1.04
N THR A 121 10.08 -1.69 -1.78
CA THR A 121 10.75 -3.00 -1.84
C THR A 121 12.02 -2.94 -2.66
N GLN A 122 13.04 -3.66 -2.22
CA GLN A 122 14.27 -3.86 -3.00
C GLN A 122 14.01 -4.71 -4.27
N ASP A 123 12.95 -5.50 -4.30
CA ASP A 123 12.54 -6.26 -5.49
C ASP A 123 11.70 -5.39 -6.43
N LYS A 124 12.39 -4.70 -7.35
CA LYS A 124 11.76 -3.85 -8.37
C LYS A 124 10.90 -4.62 -9.40
N ASN A 125 10.93 -5.95 -9.39
CA ASN A 125 10.21 -6.79 -10.35
C ASN A 125 8.79 -7.15 -9.89
N LEU A 126 8.51 -7.07 -8.58
CA LEU A 126 7.22 -7.39 -8.00
C LEU A 126 6.70 -6.19 -7.20
N PRO A 127 6.00 -5.26 -7.86
CA PRO A 127 5.44 -4.11 -7.16
C PRO A 127 4.43 -4.58 -6.12
N PHE A 128 4.60 -4.10 -4.90
CA PHE A 128 3.68 -4.29 -3.79
C PHE A 128 3.23 -2.93 -3.24
N GLY A 129 2.07 -2.88 -2.66
CA GLY A 129 1.56 -1.70 -2.00
C GLY A 129 0.40 -2.04 -1.08
N ILE A 130 0.16 -1.15 -0.15
CA ILE A 130 -0.98 -1.21 0.75
C ILE A 130 -1.98 -0.11 0.39
N THR A 131 -3.24 -0.34 0.71
CA THR A 131 -4.28 0.67 0.64
C THR A 131 -4.84 0.92 2.03
N ILE A 132 -4.88 2.18 2.41
CA ILE A 132 -5.40 2.66 3.68
C ILE A 132 -6.78 3.25 3.42
N PHE A 133 -7.80 2.72 4.08
CA PHE A 133 -9.19 3.13 3.94
C PHE A 133 -9.67 3.81 5.21
N GLY A 134 -10.50 4.82 5.06
CA GLY A 134 -11.20 5.49 6.14
C GLY A 134 -12.58 5.97 5.70
N LEU A 135 -13.35 6.52 6.62
CA LEU A 135 -14.60 7.19 6.27
C LEU A 135 -14.33 8.41 5.39
N ALA A 136 -15.28 8.81 4.56
CA ALA A 136 -15.13 9.94 3.64
C ALA A 136 -14.75 11.26 4.34
N ASP A 137 -15.13 11.44 5.60
CA ASP A 137 -14.80 12.60 6.44
C ASP A 137 -13.48 12.45 7.23
N SER A 138 -12.83 11.29 7.16
CA SER A 138 -11.60 10.97 7.90
C SER A 138 -10.30 11.22 7.12
N THR A 139 -10.32 12.14 6.15
CA THR A 139 -9.20 12.43 5.22
C THR A 139 -7.87 12.64 5.95
N ASN A 140 -7.86 13.46 7.00
CA ASN A 140 -6.62 13.76 7.73
C ASN A 140 -6.02 12.52 8.39
N LEU A 141 -6.85 11.66 8.98
CA LEU A 141 -6.40 10.43 9.61
C LEU A 141 -5.77 9.47 8.59
N VAL A 142 -6.42 9.30 7.43
CA VAL A 142 -5.92 8.42 6.35
C VAL A 142 -4.61 8.96 5.79
N LEU A 143 -4.50 10.26 5.51
CA LEU A 143 -3.28 10.86 4.98
C LEU A 143 -2.11 10.81 5.98
N GLN A 144 -2.33 11.12 7.26
CA GLN A 144 -1.30 11.01 8.29
C GLN A 144 -0.81 9.58 8.47
N THR A 145 -1.71 8.60 8.38
CA THR A 145 -1.33 7.19 8.41
C THR A 145 -0.48 6.83 7.19
N ALA A 146 -0.86 7.27 5.99
CA ALA A 146 -0.09 7.05 4.76
C ALA A 146 1.31 7.69 4.83
N GLU A 147 1.42 8.91 5.32
CA GLU A 147 2.71 9.58 5.55
C GLU A 147 3.59 8.81 6.54
N SER A 148 3.00 8.23 7.58
CA SER A 148 3.74 7.42 8.56
C SER A 148 4.33 6.15 7.94
N PHE A 149 3.64 5.54 6.96
CA PHE A 149 4.18 4.40 6.21
C PHE A 149 5.29 4.80 5.22
N LEU A 150 5.24 6.03 4.69
CA LEU A 150 6.26 6.54 3.76
C LEU A 150 7.49 7.08 4.46
N LYS A 151 7.37 7.45 5.74
CA LYS A 151 8.52 7.89 6.53
C LYS A 151 9.40 6.68 6.81
N THR A 152 10.49 6.55 6.09
CA THR A 152 11.63 5.77 6.50
C THR A 152 12.17 6.43 7.78
N GLU A 153 12.05 5.78 8.93
CA GLU A 153 12.82 6.20 10.10
C GLU A 153 14.29 5.96 9.76
N SER A 154 14.98 7.01 9.37
CA SER A 154 16.44 6.98 9.29
C SER A 154 17.00 7.17 10.70
N ILE A 155 17.95 6.35 11.06
CA ILE A 155 18.73 6.50 12.29
C ILE A 155 20.11 6.99 11.88
N ASP A 156 20.50 8.17 12.35
CA ASP A 156 21.86 8.65 12.16
C ASP A 156 22.83 7.75 12.93
N PHE A 157 23.73 7.11 12.21
CA PHE A 157 24.69 6.16 12.76
C PHE A 157 26.10 6.74 12.73
N ALA A 158 26.64 7.05 13.91
CA ALA A 158 27.98 7.61 14.06
C ALA A 158 29.06 6.53 14.17
N VAL A 159 30.08 6.60 13.33
CA VAL A 159 31.20 5.66 13.31
C VAL A 159 32.54 6.36 13.53
N CYS A 160 33.40 5.77 14.33
CA CYS A 160 34.74 6.31 14.69
C CYS A 160 35.91 5.43 14.26
N GLY A 161 35.69 4.37 13.52
CA GLY A 161 36.72 3.38 13.16
C GLY A 161 36.81 3.08 11.67
N LEU A 162 37.03 1.83 11.32
CA LEU A 162 37.22 1.37 9.95
C LEU A 162 35.93 1.44 9.08
N HIS A 163 34.80 1.74 9.68
CA HIS A 163 33.53 1.97 8.98
C HIS A 163 33.40 3.43 8.45
N LYS A 164 34.34 4.31 8.78
CA LYS A 164 34.36 5.68 8.23
C LYS A 164 34.50 5.66 6.71
N LYS A 165 34.01 6.70 6.05
CA LYS A 165 34.09 6.89 4.60
C LYS A 165 35.53 6.76 4.10
N GLY A 166 35.74 5.94 3.07
CA GLY A 166 37.04 5.64 2.50
C GLY A 166 37.87 4.60 3.26
N TYR A 167 37.36 4.00 4.35
CA TYR A 167 38.04 2.97 5.10
C TYR A 167 37.51 1.57 4.78
N ALA A 168 38.28 0.55 5.21
CA ALA A 168 38.11 -0.85 4.77
C ALA A 168 36.75 -1.49 5.07
N LEU A 169 35.98 -0.99 6.02
CA LEU A 169 34.69 -1.55 6.42
C LEU A 169 33.51 -0.65 6.05
N GLU A 170 33.70 0.43 5.29
CA GLU A 170 32.61 1.29 4.81
C GLU A 170 31.55 0.49 4.05
N SER A 171 31.97 -0.47 3.22
CA SER A 171 31.08 -1.30 2.43
C SER A 171 30.04 -2.06 3.24
N GLN A 172 30.35 -2.41 4.49
CA GLN A 172 29.40 -3.08 5.39
C GLN A 172 28.19 -2.20 5.76
N LEU A 173 28.35 -0.88 5.74
CA LEU A 173 27.26 0.06 5.97
C LEU A 173 26.49 0.33 4.67
N THR A 174 27.20 0.61 3.58
CA THR A 174 26.58 0.94 2.29
C THR A 174 25.84 -0.24 1.67
N GLU A 175 26.31 -1.48 1.84
CA GLU A 175 25.62 -2.71 1.45
C GLU A 175 24.28 -2.92 2.20
N LEU A 176 24.17 -2.36 3.42
CA LEU A 176 22.93 -2.34 4.21
C LEU A 176 22.03 -1.12 3.88
N GLY A 177 22.42 -0.29 2.92
CA GLY A 177 21.64 0.87 2.48
C GLY A 177 21.92 2.14 3.28
N ALA A 178 22.96 2.18 4.13
CA ALA A 178 23.34 3.41 4.81
C ALA A 178 23.96 4.41 3.81
N GLU A 179 23.54 5.66 3.93
CA GLU A 179 24.04 6.78 3.10
C GLU A 179 24.94 7.67 3.97
N TYR A 180 26.14 7.98 3.43
CA TYR A 180 27.04 8.92 4.10
C TYR A 180 26.44 10.32 4.14
N ILE A 181 26.35 10.92 5.33
CA ILE A 181 25.81 12.25 5.56
C ILE A 181 26.95 13.28 5.66
N GLU A 182 27.83 13.14 6.67
CA GLU A 182 28.91 14.09 6.91
C GLU A 182 30.05 13.50 7.75
N SER A 183 31.21 14.15 7.69
CA SER A 183 32.30 13.96 8.67
C SER A 183 32.26 15.09 9.69
N THR A 184 32.23 14.73 10.95
CA THR A 184 32.16 15.69 12.07
C THR A 184 33.00 15.20 13.28
N ALA A 185 32.83 15.80 14.43
CA ALA A 185 33.49 15.39 15.66
C ALA A 185 32.51 15.36 16.83
N THR A 186 32.73 14.45 17.75
CA THR A 186 31.98 14.40 19.02
C THR A 186 32.19 15.65 19.84
N ALA A 187 31.29 15.91 20.82
CA ALA A 187 31.55 16.82 21.90
C ALA A 187 32.83 16.36 22.71
N LYS A 188 33.45 17.28 23.46
CA LYS A 188 34.61 17.01 24.28
C LYS A 188 34.28 16.19 25.56
N GLU A 189 33.44 15.19 25.38
CA GLU A 189 32.93 14.32 26.44
C GLU A 189 33.26 12.85 26.19
N TYR A 190 34.17 12.56 25.24
CA TYR A 190 34.46 11.19 24.84
C TYR A 190 35.98 10.94 24.79
N LYS A 191 36.34 9.69 25.04
CA LYS A 191 37.70 9.15 24.83
C LYS A 191 37.64 7.93 23.96
N LEU A 192 38.59 7.82 23.03
CA LEU A 192 38.72 6.67 22.14
C LEU A 192 39.79 5.72 22.71
N TYR A 193 39.39 4.50 22.94
CA TYR A 193 40.26 3.44 23.44
C TYR A 193 40.49 2.37 22.40
N LYS A 194 41.67 1.76 22.47
CA LYS A 194 41.98 0.56 21.71
C LYS A 194 41.51 -0.64 22.53
N LEU A 195 40.50 -1.36 22.01
CA LEU A 195 39.99 -2.57 22.65
C LEU A 195 40.92 -3.76 22.36
N ASN A 196 41.12 -4.62 23.36
CA ASN A 196 41.91 -5.83 23.21
C ASN A 196 41.10 -6.96 22.58
N THR A 197 40.72 -6.75 21.30
CA THR A 197 39.93 -7.68 20.46
C THR A 197 40.76 -8.12 19.26
N ASN A 198 40.39 -9.22 18.61
CA ASN A 198 40.97 -9.66 17.35
C ASN A 198 39.90 -9.72 16.25
N PRO A 199 39.91 -8.82 15.24
CA PRO A 199 40.80 -7.68 15.06
C PRO A 199 40.62 -6.61 16.16
N ILE A 200 41.64 -5.77 16.33
CA ILE A 200 41.61 -4.64 17.26
C ILE A 200 40.50 -3.67 16.83
N LYS A 201 39.63 -3.28 17.77
CA LYS A 201 38.54 -2.36 17.54
C LYS A 201 38.68 -1.08 18.39
N PRO A 202 38.20 0.08 17.92
CA PRO A 202 38.05 1.26 18.73
C PRO A 202 36.86 1.11 19.68
N GLY A 203 36.99 1.61 20.89
CA GLY A 203 35.91 1.74 21.88
C GLY A 203 35.75 3.19 22.27
N LEU A 204 34.59 3.77 22.04
CA LEU A 204 34.23 5.12 22.40
C LEU A 204 33.56 5.11 23.78
N VAL A 205 34.07 5.89 24.73
CA VAL A 205 33.56 5.94 26.11
C VAL A 205 33.35 7.41 26.51
N ARG A 206 32.22 7.70 27.13
CA ARG A 206 31.97 9.02 27.70
C ARG A 206 32.86 9.27 28.89
N ALA A 207 33.51 10.45 28.97
CA ALA A 207 34.47 10.81 30.00
C ALA A 207 34.38 12.32 30.30
N GLU A 208 34.47 12.71 31.60
CA GLU A 208 34.41 14.11 32.01
C GLU A 208 35.52 14.98 31.38
N ASN A 209 36.72 14.40 31.17
CA ASN A 209 37.85 15.03 30.49
C ASN A 209 38.09 14.39 29.14
N GLY A 210 37.08 14.50 28.27
CA GLY A 210 37.11 13.96 26.92
C GLY A 210 37.77 14.86 25.89
N GLU A 211 37.87 14.35 24.67
CA GLU A 211 38.39 15.04 23.48
C GLU A 211 37.36 14.99 22.35
N ASN A 212 37.56 15.83 21.35
CA ASN A 212 36.77 15.72 20.12
C ASN A 212 37.28 14.51 19.32
N ILE A 213 36.44 13.54 19.10
CA ILE A 213 36.76 12.34 18.29
C ILE A 213 36.13 12.51 16.92
N ASN A 214 36.94 12.41 15.87
CA ASN A 214 36.48 12.46 14.48
C ASN A 214 35.61 11.25 14.17
N ILE A 215 34.39 11.52 13.74
CA ILE A 215 33.36 10.54 13.38
C ILE A 215 32.80 10.84 12.00
N ASP A 216 32.24 9.83 11.36
CA ASP A 216 31.40 9.99 10.20
C ASP A 216 29.97 9.59 10.58
N ILE A 217 28.99 10.31 10.00
CA ILE A 217 27.57 10.04 10.17
C ILE A 217 27.07 9.40 8.85
N PHE A 218 26.38 8.30 9.00
CA PHE A 218 25.65 7.60 7.95
C PHE A 218 24.18 7.53 8.25
#